data_da8df36b43645c38e1c1f1a3d4e3098a
#
_entry.id   da8df36b43645c38e1c1f1a3d4e3098a
#
_cell.length_a   1.000
_cell.length_b   1.000
_cell.length_c   1.000
_cell.angle_alpha   90.00
_cell.angle_beta   90.00
_cell.angle_gamma   90.00
#
_symmetry.space_group_name_H-M   'P 1'
#
loop_
_entity.id
_entity.type
_entity.pdbx_description
1 polymer ?
#
loop_
_entity_poly.entity_id
_entity_poly.type
_entity_poly.pdbx_seq_one_letter_code
_entity_poly.pdbx_strand_id
1 'polypeptide(L)'
;MNELTSDEIGQLLREANRLRFERPHAAHRLYADAVERSRQAGMKRELIRALKGLGQIERDLNNDAAALVLYEEAVALCRQQGDALMLAHTVRHVGDIHQEGGRDGLAEPCYNEALSIYRRDNETQPLDLANTIRPFALLKENAGEVEEAKRLWAEARDLYAVANVAQGVAESSRRLARLESQS
;
A
#
# COMPACT_ATOMS: atom_id res chain seq x y z
N MET A 1 -22.31 22.92 -18.90
CA MET A 1 -21.66 21.70 -18.43
C MET A 1 -21.48 21.86 -16.93
N ASN A 2 -22.12 21.02 -16.09
CA ASN A 2 -21.87 21.08 -14.66
C ASN A 2 -20.40 20.73 -14.41
N GLU A 3 -19.68 21.63 -13.76
CA GLU A 3 -18.32 21.32 -13.28
C GLU A 3 -18.45 20.19 -12.26
N LEU A 4 -17.80 19.07 -12.54
CA LEU A 4 -17.71 17.94 -11.62
C LEU A 4 -17.06 18.41 -10.31
N THR A 5 -17.71 18.12 -9.19
CA THR A 5 -17.22 18.50 -7.87
C THR A 5 -16.37 17.40 -7.26
N SER A 6 -15.44 17.78 -6.39
CA SER A 6 -14.66 16.82 -5.56
C SER A 6 -15.57 15.89 -4.75
N ASP A 7 -16.75 16.38 -4.32
CA ASP A 7 -17.75 15.60 -3.58
C ASP A 7 -18.36 14.47 -4.42
N GLU A 8 -18.65 14.69 -5.70
CA GLU A 8 -19.18 13.66 -6.60
C GLU A 8 -18.18 12.54 -6.83
N ILE A 9 -16.91 12.89 -7.07
CA ILE A 9 -15.84 11.90 -7.17
C ILE A 9 -15.65 11.18 -5.82
N GLY A 10 -15.71 11.92 -4.72
CA GLY A 10 -15.68 11.35 -3.38
C GLY A 10 -16.79 10.32 -3.11
N GLN A 11 -18.00 10.55 -3.65
CA GLN A 11 -19.11 9.58 -3.56
C GLN A 11 -18.83 8.31 -4.36
N LEU A 12 -18.31 8.43 -5.60
CA LEU A 12 -17.89 7.27 -6.40
C LEU A 12 -16.85 6.42 -5.66
N LEU A 13 -15.83 7.06 -5.07
CA LEU A 13 -14.78 6.37 -4.32
C LEU A 13 -15.32 5.67 -3.08
N ARG A 14 -16.23 6.28 -2.33
CA ARG A 14 -16.86 5.65 -1.16
C ARG A 14 -17.69 4.43 -1.55
N GLU A 15 -18.50 4.55 -2.61
CA GLU A 15 -19.30 3.44 -3.10
C GLU A 15 -18.44 2.31 -3.66
N ALA A 16 -17.38 2.61 -4.40
CA ALA A 16 -16.42 1.63 -4.88
C ALA A 16 -15.77 0.86 -3.72
N ASN A 17 -15.32 1.57 -2.67
CA ASN A 17 -14.76 0.94 -1.46
C ASN A 17 -15.78 -0.01 -0.80
N ARG A 18 -17.03 0.39 -0.68
CA ARG A 18 -18.09 -0.42 -0.09
C ARG A 18 -18.34 -1.73 -0.86
N LEU A 19 -18.26 -1.65 -2.19
CA LEU A 19 -18.54 -2.79 -3.08
C LEU A 19 -17.34 -3.71 -3.32
N ARG A 20 -16.14 -3.32 -2.91
CA ARG A 20 -14.88 -3.97 -3.28
C ARG A 20 -14.88 -5.48 -3.06
N PHE A 21 -15.35 -5.94 -1.92
CA PHE A 21 -15.30 -7.37 -1.56
C PHE A 21 -16.54 -8.16 -2.04
N GLU A 22 -17.70 -7.54 -2.10
CA GLU A 22 -18.95 -8.21 -2.47
C GLU A 22 -19.20 -8.20 -3.99
N ARG A 23 -18.78 -7.11 -4.65
CA ARG A 23 -19.05 -6.86 -6.08
C ARG A 23 -17.82 -6.23 -6.77
N PRO A 24 -16.67 -6.95 -6.87
CA PRO A 24 -15.41 -6.36 -7.32
C PRO A 24 -15.48 -5.75 -8.72
N HIS A 25 -16.19 -6.36 -9.66
CA HIS A 25 -16.37 -5.78 -11.00
C HIS A 25 -17.22 -4.49 -11.01
N ALA A 26 -18.15 -4.33 -10.08
CA ALA A 26 -18.88 -3.07 -9.93
C ALA A 26 -17.97 -1.99 -9.32
N ALA A 27 -17.18 -2.34 -8.31
CA ALA A 27 -16.19 -1.46 -7.72
C ALA A 27 -15.14 -1.01 -8.75
N HIS A 28 -14.66 -1.92 -9.57
CA HIS A 28 -13.72 -1.63 -10.67
C HIS A 28 -14.27 -0.53 -11.59
N ARG A 29 -15.52 -0.68 -12.06
CA ARG A 29 -16.14 0.34 -12.93
C ARG A 29 -16.26 1.70 -12.27
N LEU A 30 -16.61 1.74 -10.97
CA LEU A 30 -16.71 3.00 -10.23
C LEU A 30 -15.34 3.68 -10.04
N TYR A 31 -14.29 2.91 -9.73
CA TYR A 31 -12.94 3.45 -9.66
C TYR A 31 -12.45 3.93 -11.03
N ALA A 32 -12.71 3.20 -12.11
CA ALA A 32 -12.35 3.61 -13.46
C ALA A 32 -13.07 4.92 -13.87
N ASP A 33 -14.36 5.04 -13.57
CA ASP A 33 -15.12 6.28 -13.78
C ASP A 33 -14.54 7.45 -12.94
N ALA A 34 -14.17 7.18 -11.69
CA ALA A 34 -13.53 8.20 -10.83
C ALA A 34 -12.16 8.63 -11.38
N VAL A 35 -11.34 7.72 -11.93
CA VAL A 35 -10.07 8.04 -12.59
C VAL A 35 -10.31 8.97 -13.77
N GLU A 36 -11.21 8.60 -14.68
CA GLU A 36 -11.50 9.37 -15.89
C GLU A 36 -11.99 10.78 -15.55
N ARG A 37 -12.98 10.88 -14.65
CA ARG A 37 -13.54 12.16 -14.22
C ARG A 37 -12.53 13.04 -13.50
N SER A 38 -11.71 12.47 -12.60
CA SER A 38 -10.67 13.23 -11.91
C SER A 38 -9.61 13.76 -12.88
N ARG A 39 -9.27 12.97 -13.91
CA ARG A 39 -8.32 13.35 -14.94
C ARG A 39 -8.86 14.48 -15.80
N GLN A 40 -10.11 14.40 -16.26
CA GLN A 40 -10.78 15.44 -17.04
C GLN A 40 -10.92 16.76 -16.28
N ALA A 41 -11.20 16.67 -14.98
CA ALA A 41 -11.36 17.84 -14.11
C ALA A 41 -10.02 18.40 -13.57
N GLY A 42 -8.89 17.75 -13.84
CA GLY A 42 -7.57 18.15 -13.31
C GLY A 42 -7.43 18.00 -11.80
N MET A 43 -8.28 17.18 -11.16
CA MET A 43 -8.33 16.98 -9.72
C MET A 43 -7.29 15.94 -9.28
N LYS A 44 -6.05 16.36 -9.12
CA LYS A 44 -4.91 15.46 -8.88
C LYS A 44 -5.03 14.61 -7.61
N ARG A 45 -5.55 15.17 -6.52
CA ARG A 45 -5.71 14.44 -5.25
C ARG A 45 -6.73 13.31 -5.38
N GLU A 46 -7.87 13.58 -5.99
CA GLU A 46 -8.92 12.62 -6.29
C GLU A 46 -8.42 11.56 -7.27
N LEU A 47 -7.66 11.97 -8.29
CA LEU A 47 -7.03 11.07 -9.25
C LEU A 47 -6.09 10.07 -8.56
N ILE A 48 -5.22 10.52 -7.66
CA ILE A 48 -4.34 9.63 -6.89
C ILE A 48 -5.17 8.60 -6.10
N ARG A 49 -6.23 9.05 -5.42
CA ARG A 49 -7.11 8.16 -4.64
C ARG A 49 -7.81 7.14 -5.54
N ALA A 50 -8.29 7.58 -6.71
CA ALA A 50 -8.97 6.71 -7.68
C ALA A 50 -8.01 5.68 -8.29
N LEU A 51 -6.82 6.11 -8.71
CA LEU A 51 -5.77 5.22 -9.24
C LEU A 51 -5.36 4.15 -8.22
N LYS A 52 -5.14 4.53 -6.97
CA LYS A 52 -4.85 3.58 -5.89
C LYS A 52 -5.97 2.57 -5.67
N GLY A 53 -7.22 3.03 -5.67
CA GLY A 53 -8.39 2.17 -5.54
C GLY A 53 -8.51 1.19 -6.70
N LEU A 54 -8.33 1.68 -7.93
CA LEU A 54 -8.36 0.86 -9.13
C LEU A 54 -7.21 -0.15 -9.13
N GLY A 55 -5.97 0.30 -8.80
CA GLY A 55 -4.82 -0.58 -8.68
C GLY A 55 -5.02 -1.70 -7.65
N GLN A 56 -5.68 -1.39 -6.54
CA GLN A 56 -5.99 -2.40 -5.54
C GLN A 56 -7.02 -3.43 -6.05
N ILE A 57 -8.04 -3.00 -6.80
CA ILE A 57 -9.01 -3.93 -7.42
C ILE A 57 -8.32 -4.80 -8.48
N GLU A 58 -7.40 -4.24 -9.27
CA GLU A 58 -6.64 -5.02 -10.25
C GLU A 58 -5.80 -6.12 -9.56
N ARG A 59 -5.16 -5.80 -8.41
CA ARG A 59 -4.47 -6.83 -7.59
C ARG A 59 -5.45 -7.89 -7.07
N ASP A 60 -6.59 -7.50 -6.55
CA ASP A 60 -7.61 -8.43 -6.04
C ASP A 60 -8.13 -9.36 -7.16
N LEU A 61 -8.05 -8.93 -8.43
CA LEU A 61 -8.38 -9.70 -9.62
C LEU A 61 -7.16 -10.44 -10.23
N ASN A 62 -6.00 -10.41 -9.58
CA ASN A 62 -4.73 -11.00 -10.02
C ASN A 62 -4.17 -10.36 -11.32
N ASN A 63 -4.47 -9.08 -11.57
CA ASN A 63 -3.97 -8.32 -12.71
C ASN A 63 -2.80 -7.41 -12.28
N ASP A 64 -1.72 -8.00 -11.76
CA ASP A 64 -0.58 -7.28 -11.18
C ASP A 64 0.07 -6.28 -12.15
N ALA A 65 0.14 -6.62 -13.43
CA ALA A 65 0.72 -5.73 -14.44
C ALA A 65 -0.12 -4.43 -14.60
N ALA A 66 -1.44 -4.55 -14.63
CA ALA A 66 -2.34 -3.39 -14.68
C ALA A 66 -2.27 -2.58 -13.37
N ALA A 67 -2.24 -3.26 -12.23
CA ALA A 67 -2.11 -2.63 -10.93
C ALA A 67 -0.82 -1.82 -10.82
N LEU A 68 0.30 -2.37 -11.29
CA LEU A 68 1.60 -1.70 -11.26
C LEU A 68 1.57 -0.38 -12.03
N VAL A 69 1.03 -0.36 -13.25
CA VAL A 69 0.90 0.86 -14.06
C VAL A 69 0.11 1.94 -13.33
N LEU A 70 -1.01 1.57 -12.69
CA LEU A 70 -1.85 2.50 -11.94
C LEU A 70 -1.15 3.06 -10.70
N TYR A 71 -0.44 2.21 -9.96
CA TYR A 71 0.32 2.66 -8.80
C TYR A 71 1.53 3.51 -9.18
N GLU A 72 2.23 3.22 -10.27
CA GLU A 72 3.34 4.04 -10.77
C GLU A 72 2.87 5.44 -11.20
N GLU A 73 1.72 5.54 -11.88
CA GLU A 73 1.10 6.84 -12.18
C GLU A 73 0.76 7.59 -10.88
N ALA A 74 0.17 6.90 -9.90
CA ALA A 74 -0.15 7.50 -8.61
C ALA A 74 1.12 7.98 -7.87
N VAL A 75 2.21 7.22 -7.88
CA VAL A 75 3.52 7.60 -7.32
C VAL A 75 4.04 8.88 -7.97
N ALA A 76 4.01 8.96 -9.31
CA ALA A 76 4.45 10.15 -10.04
C ALA A 76 3.64 11.39 -9.65
N LEU A 77 2.33 11.26 -9.51
CA LEU A 77 1.44 12.33 -9.07
C LEU A 77 1.69 12.74 -7.61
N CYS A 78 1.92 11.78 -6.69
CA CYS A 78 2.26 12.07 -5.30
C CYS A 78 3.54 12.90 -5.19
N ARG A 79 4.57 12.53 -5.95
CA ARG A 79 5.84 13.30 -6.01
C ARG A 79 5.62 14.72 -6.50
N GLN A 80 4.78 14.91 -7.52
CA GLN A 80 4.43 16.26 -8.04
C GLN A 80 3.65 17.11 -7.04
N GLN A 81 2.83 16.48 -6.19
CA GLN A 81 2.02 17.19 -5.19
C GLN A 81 2.78 17.46 -3.88
N GLY A 82 3.90 16.79 -3.64
CA GLY A 82 4.62 16.85 -2.37
C GLY A 82 3.91 16.17 -1.20
N ASP A 83 2.93 15.29 -1.47
CA ASP A 83 2.21 14.53 -0.44
C ASP A 83 3.05 13.31 -0.03
N ALA A 84 3.88 13.49 1.00
CA ALA A 84 4.85 12.50 1.42
C ALA A 84 4.19 11.22 1.97
N LEU A 85 3.15 11.33 2.82
CA LEU A 85 2.48 10.17 3.38
C LEU A 85 1.73 9.37 2.31
N MET A 86 1.09 10.05 1.37
CA MET A 86 0.44 9.39 0.24
C MET A 86 1.46 8.72 -0.68
N LEU A 87 2.63 9.35 -0.88
CA LEU A 87 3.75 8.75 -1.61
C LEU A 87 4.21 7.45 -0.94
N ALA A 88 4.52 7.49 0.36
CA ALA A 88 4.97 6.32 1.12
C ALA A 88 3.98 5.15 1.02
N HIS A 89 2.69 5.45 1.23
CA HIS A 89 1.63 4.44 1.11
C HIS A 89 1.58 3.84 -0.31
N THR A 90 1.74 4.66 -1.35
CA THR A 90 1.63 4.20 -2.74
C THR A 90 2.85 3.40 -3.18
N VAL A 91 4.06 3.87 -2.81
CA VAL A 91 5.33 3.17 -3.11
C VAL A 91 5.38 1.81 -2.41
N ARG A 92 4.87 1.69 -1.18
CA ARG A 92 4.75 0.39 -0.51
C ARG A 92 3.95 -0.62 -1.35
N HIS A 93 2.83 -0.21 -1.94
CA HIS A 93 2.04 -1.11 -2.79
C HIS A 93 2.78 -1.53 -4.08
N VAL A 94 3.61 -0.65 -4.65
CA VAL A 94 4.54 -1.04 -5.74
C VAL A 94 5.50 -2.12 -5.26
N GLY A 95 6.07 -1.95 -4.07
CA GLY A 95 6.92 -2.95 -3.41
C GLY A 95 6.21 -4.29 -3.22
N ASP A 96 4.98 -4.26 -2.70
CA ASP A 96 4.16 -5.47 -2.50
C ASP A 96 3.99 -6.25 -3.82
N ILE A 97 3.65 -5.57 -4.93
CA ILE A 97 3.47 -6.21 -6.25
C ILE A 97 4.80 -6.80 -6.75
N HIS A 98 5.91 -6.12 -6.56
CA HIS A 98 7.22 -6.66 -6.94
C HIS A 98 7.58 -7.89 -6.13
N GLN A 99 7.37 -7.88 -4.81
CA GLN A 99 7.66 -9.01 -3.93
C GLN A 99 6.77 -10.21 -4.26
N GLU A 100 5.47 -10.02 -4.43
CA GLU A 100 4.52 -11.07 -4.82
C GLU A 100 4.89 -11.69 -6.17
N GLY A 101 5.47 -10.90 -7.07
CA GLY A 101 6.01 -11.34 -8.36
C GLY A 101 7.44 -11.92 -8.31
N GLY A 102 8.02 -12.13 -7.11
CA GLY A 102 9.38 -12.66 -6.94
C GLY A 102 10.50 -11.71 -7.39
N ARG A 103 10.20 -10.42 -7.50
CA ARG A 103 11.14 -9.37 -7.91
C ARG A 103 11.68 -8.60 -6.70
N ASP A 104 12.29 -9.33 -5.75
CA ASP A 104 12.72 -8.80 -4.45
C ASP A 104 13.69 -7.61 -4.60
N GLY A 105 14.60 -7.65 -5.58
CA GLY A 105 15.51 -6.53 -5.85
C GLY A 105 14.83 -5.23 -6.30
N LEU A 106 13.56 -5.28 -6.78
CA LEU A 106 12.73 -4.11 -7.07
C LEU A 106 11.81 -3.75 -5.90
N ALA A 107 11.45 -4.72 -5.07
CA ALA A 107 10.60 -4.51 -3.90
C ALA A 107 11.35 -3.77 -2.77
N GLU A 108 12.59 -4.17 -2.49
CA GLU A 108 13.39 -3.63 -1.39
C GLU A 108 13.57 -2.10 -1.45
N PRO A 109 13.96 -1.48 -2.58
CA PRO A 109 14.01 -0.01 -2.69
C PRO A 109 12.67 0.67 -2.37
N CYS A 110 11.54 0.08 -2.76
CA CYS A 110 10.22 0.62 -2.47
C CYS A 110 9.91 0.64 -0.97
N TYR A 111 10.20 -0.45 -0.26
CA TYR A 111 10.02 -0.50 1.19
C TYR A 111 10.95 0.48 1.92
N ASN A 112 12.21 0.57 1.49
CA ASN A 112 13.16 1.53 2.05
C ASN A 112 12.71 2.99 1.86
N GLU A 113 12.21 3.36 0.67
CA GLU A 113 11.66 4.69 0.40
C GLU A 113 10.46 4.96 1.31
N ALA A 114 9.49 4.04 1.35
CA ALA A 114 8.28 4.19 2.17
C ALA A 114 8.63 4.33 3.67
N LEU A 115 9.48 3.47 4.20
CA LEU A 115 9.92 3.53 5.60
C LEU A 115 10.71 4.79 5.92
N SER A 116 11.56 5.26 4.99
CA SER A 116 12.30 6.52 5.16
C SER A 116 11.34 7.71 5.31
N ILE A 117 10.25 7.74 4.57
CA ILE A 117 9.24 8.79 4.67
C ILE A 117 8.46 8.65 5.98
N TYR A 118 7.90 7.48 6.25
CA TYR A 118 7.08 7.23 7.44
C TYR A 118 7.83 7.51 8.76
N ARG A 119 9.11 7.14 8.84
CA ARG A 119 9.92 7.37 10.06
C ARG A 119 10.28 8.83 10.31
N ARG A 120 10.19 9.70 9.29
CA ARG A 120 10.45 11.15 9.41
C ARG A 120 9.20 11.96 9.72
N ASP A 121 8.03 11.40 9.47
CA ASP A 121 6.76 12.11 9.60
C ASP A 121 6.08 11.76 10.93
N ASN A 122 5.88 12.77 11.77
CA ASN A 122 5.32 12.59 13.10
C ASN A 122 3.81 12.27 13.09
N GLU A 123 3.13 12.42 11.96
CA GLU A 123 1.72 12.08 11.78
C GLU A 123 1.51 10.64 11.31
N THR A 124 2.61 9.92 11.02
CA THR A 124 2.56 8.53 10.59
C THR A 124 1.89 7.64 11.63
N GLN A 125 0.86 6.93 11.20
CA GLN A 125 0.17 6.00 12.08
C GLN A 125 1.00 4.71 12.28
N PRO A 126 1.04 4.15 13.49
CA PRO A 126 1.75 2.89 13.76
C PRO A 126 1.37 1.75 12.80
N LEU A 127 0.11 1.72 12.37
CA LEU A 127 -0.39 0.72 11.43
C LEU A 127 0.23 0.83 10.04
N ASP A 128 0.50 2.04 9.55
CA ASP A 128 1.12 2.24 8.24
C ASP A 128 2.59 1.75 8.24
N LEU A 129 3.32 2.04 9.32
CA LEU A 129 4.66 1.50 9.55
C LEU A 129 4.63 -0.03 9.62
N ALA A 130 3.77 -0.61 10.46
CA ALA A 130 3.66 -2.06 10.63
C ALA A 130 3.35 -2.77 9.32
N ASN A 131 2.40 -2.22 8.53
CA ASN A 131 2.00 -2.76 7.23
C ASN A 131 3.10 -2.64 6.16
N THR A 132 4.08 -1.77 6.36
CA THR A 132 5.26 -1.66 5.47
C THR A 132 6.39 -2.56 5.93
N ILE A 133 6.62 -2.63 7.24
CA ILE A 133 7.70 -3.44 7.83
C ILE A 133 7.40 -4.95 7.66
N ARG A 134 6.16 -5.37 7.79
CA ARG A 134 5.76 -6.77 7.68
C ARG A 134 6.20 -7.45 6.36
N PRO A 135 5.84 -6.95 5.17
CA PRO A 135 6.31 -7.52 3.92
C PRO A 135 7.82 -7.38 3.74
N PHE A 136 8.43 -6.30 4.22
CA PHE A 136 9.87 -6.14 4.18
C PHE A 136 10.60 -7.15 5.07
N ALA A 137 10.08 -7.44 6.27
CA ALA A 137 10.59 -8.50 7.13
C ALA A 137 10.53 -9.88 6.46
N LEU A 138 9.43 -10.16 5.74
CA LEU A 138 9.29 -11.38 4.98
C LEU A 138 10.30 -11.48 3.83
N LEU A 139 10.55 -10.36 3.14
CA LEU A 139 11.57 -10.28 2.08
C LEU A 139 12.95 -10.61 2.65
N LYS A 140 13.34 -9.99 3.78
CA LYS A 140 14.63 -10.23 4.44
C LYS A 140 14.75 -11.66 4.97
N GLU A 141 13.68 -12.22 5.51
CA GLU A 141 13.61 -13.63 5.92
C GLU A 141 13.86 -14.57 4.73
N ASN A 142 13.21 -14.35 3.60
CA ASN A 142 13.37 -15.16 2.39
C ASN A 142 14.79 -15.01 1.77
N ALA A 143 15.41 -13.85 1.90
CA ALA A 143 16.79 -13.60 1.49
C ALA A 143 17.84 -14.24 2.41
N GLY A 144 17.44 -14.82 3.56
CA GLY A 144 18.35 -15.39 4.54
C GLY A 144 19.05 -14.34 5.43
N GLU A 145 18.59 -13.09 5.39
CA GLU A 145 19.10 -12.00 6.22
C GLU A 145 18.47 -12.05 7.63
N VAL A 146 18.79 -13.14 8.37
CA VAL A 146 18.09 -13.55 9.58
C VAL A 146 18.07 -12.47 10.67
N GLU A 147 19.17 -11.80 10.94
CA GLU A 147 19.23 -10.78 11.99
C GLU A 147 18.43 -9.52 11.63
N GLU A 148 18.41 -9.13 10.36
CA GLU A 148 17.57 -8.04 9.88
C GLU A 148 16.10 -8.42 9.96
N ALA A 149 15.75 -9.62 9.50
CA ALA A 149 14.38 -10.14 9.58
C ALA A 149 13.86 -10.17 11.02
N LYS A 150 14.68 -10.64 12.01
CA LYS A 150 14.32 -10.62 13.43
C LYS A 150 14.02 -9.22 13.93
N ARG A 151 14.89 -8.23 13.60
CA ARG A 151 14.66 -6.82 13.98
C ARG A 151 13.36 -6.27 13.42
N LEU A 152 13.10 -6.50 12.14
CA LEU A 152 11.89 -6.04 11.47
C LEU A 152 10.62 -6.73 12.01
N TRP A 153 10.65 -8.04 12.27
CA TRP A 153 9.51 -8.73 12.86
C TRP A 153 9.22 -8.27 14.29
N ALA A 154 10.25 -7.97 15.10
CA ALA A 154 10.07 -7.39 16.43
C ALA A 154 9.41 -6.00 16.35
N GLU A 155 9.92 -5.13 15.48
CA GLU A 155 9.36 -3.79 15.25
C GLU A 155 7.90 -3.87 14.77
N ALA A 156 7.60 -4.75 13.80
CA ALA A 156 6.23 -4.94 13.31
C ALA A 156 5.28 -5.42 14.42
N ARG A 157 5.70 -6.37 15.25
CA ARG A 157 4.92 -6.87 16.40
C ARG A 157 4.53 -5.73 17.33
N ASP A 158 5.51 -4.92 17.71
CA ASP A 158 5.30 -3.84 18.69
C ASP A 158 4.39 -2.74 18.10
N LEU A 159 4.55 -2.41 16.84
CA LEU A 159 3.67 -1.46 16.14
C LEU A 159 2.23 -2.00 15.97
N TYR A 160 2.06 -3.29 15.65
CA TYR A 160 0.73 -3.91 15.60
C TYR A 160 0.08 -3.96 17.00
N ALA A 161 0.86 -4.13 18.07
CA ALA A 161 0.35 -4.06 19.42
C ALA A 161 -0.18 -2.65 19.75
N VAL A 162 0.57 -1.60 19.41
CA VAL A 162 0.13 -0.21 19.56
C VAL A 162 -1.13 0.08 18.74
N ALA A 163 -1.21 -0.48 17.52
CA ALA A 163 -2.37 -0.33 16.64
C ALA A 163 -3.56 -1.24 17.01
N ASN A 164 -3.45 -2.07 18.06
CA ASN A 164 -4.46 -3.05 18.48
C ASN A 164 -4.84 -4.08 17.39
N VAL A 165 -3.88 -4.51 16.56
CA VAL A 165 -4.06 -5.51 15.51
C VAL A 165 -3.53 -6.88 15.98
N ALA A 166 -4.35 -7.62 16.72
CA ALA A 166 -3.96 -8.88 17.34
C ALA A 166 -3.42 -9.92 16.34
N GLN A 167 -3.96 -9.98 15.12
CA GLN A 167 -3.50 -10.89 14.07
C GLN A 167 -2.05 -10.58 13.64
N GLY A 168 -1.71 -9.30 13.49
CA GLY A 168 -0.36 -8.86 13.15
C GLY A 168 0.65 -9.20 14.26
N VAL A 169 0.26 -8.99 15.54
CA VAL A 169 1.08 -9.38 16.70
C VAL A 169 1.34 -10.88 16.69
N ALA A 170 0.30 -11.69 16.49
CA ALA A 170 0.42 -13.15 16.51
C ALA A 170 1.30 -13.66 15.35
N GLU A 171 1.17 -13.12 14.15
CA GLU A 171 2.01 -13.49 13.03
C GLU A 171 3.47 -13.13 13.28
N SER A 172 3.75 -11.89 13.66
CA SER A 172 5.12 -11.41 13.91
C SER A 172 5.80 -12.22 15.03
N SER A 173 5.07 -12.54 16.10
CA SER A 173 5.59 -13.37 17.19
C SER A 173 5.94 -14.79 16.74
N ARG A 174 5.10 -15.42 15.92
CA ARG A 174 5.39 -16.76 15.37
C ARG A 174 6.63 -16.76 14.47
N ARG A 175 6.78 -15.72 13.64
CA ARG A 175 7.96 -15.57 12.76
C ARG A 175 9.24 -15.41 13.56
N LEU A 176 9.23 -14.55 14.59
CA LEU A 176 10.35 -14.36 15.50
C LEU A 176 10.77 -15.66 16.17
N ALA A 177 9.83 -16.37 16.82
CA ALA A 177 10.12 -17.63 17.50
C ALA A 177 10.73 -18.68 16.55
N ARG A 178 10.27 -18.73 15.30
CA ARG A 178 10.84 -19.62 14.27
C ARG A 178 12.29 -19.26 13.94
N LEU A 179 12.58 -17.98 13.73
CA LEU A 179 13.94 -17.53 13.40
C LEU A 179 14.93 -17.69 14.57
N GLU A 180 14.46 -17.55 15.81
CA GLU A 180 15.26 -17.79 17.03
C GLU A 180 15.61 -19.27 17.20
N SER A 181 14.72 -20.18 16.81
CA SER A 181 14.97 -21.63 16.91
C SER A 181 15.91 -22.19 15.84
N GLN A 182 16.22 -21.40 14.80
CA GLN A 182 17.11 -21.79 13.69
C GLN A 182 18.53 -21.25 13.85
N SER A 183 18.78 -20.45 14.89
CA SER A 183 20.07 -19.84 15.22
C SER A 183 20.79 -20.64 16.28
#